data_0ccc6c0981096825517f86f2d686a39f
#
_entry.id   0ccc6c0981096825517f86f2d686a39f
#
_cell.length_a   1.000
_cell.length_b   1.000
_cell.length_c   1.000
_cell.angle_alpha   90.00
_cell.angle_beta   90.00
_cell.angle_gamma   90.00
#
_symmetry.space_group_name_H-M   'P 1'
#
loop_
_entity.id
_entity.type
_entity.pdbx_description
1 polymer ?
#
loop_
_entity_poly.entity_id
_entity_poly.type
_entity_poly.pdbx_seq_one_letter_code
_entity_poly.pdbx_strand_id
1 'polypeptide(L)'
;MFDLLIKNAEIYDGTGGDPVRGNIWIEDGKVAGMGSDAPAARETVDADGLAVMPGFVDLHTHYDAQVTWDPTCSPSPSLGVTTCVMGNCGFGIVPSPPKIRDTIMKNLSVVEGMDLDALRAGIDWQFES
;
A
#
# COMPACT_ATOMS: atom_id res chain seq x y z
N MET A 1 -25.80 11.89 -2.95
CA MET A 1 -25.61 11.33 -1.59
C MET A 1 -24.26 10.65 -1.63
N PHE A 2 -23.34 11.09 -0.82
CA PHE A 2 -21.97 10.56 -0.80
C PHE A 2 -21.90 9.10 -0.36
N ASP A 3 -20.81 8.41 -0.66
CA ASP A 3 -20.65 7.00 -0.29
C ASP A 3 -20.27 6.86 1.18
N LEU A 4 -19.32 7.70 1.63
CA LEU A 4 -18.79 7.67 3.00
C LEU A 4 -18.62 9.09 3.54
N LEU A 5 -18.99 9.29 4.80
CA LEU A 5 -18.66 10.46 5.58
C LEU A 5 -17.82 10.04 6.79
N ILE A 6 -16.62 10.58 6.91
CA ILE A 6 -15.76 10.45 8.10
C ILE A 6 -15.92 11.74 8.90
N LYS A 7 -16.45 11.64 10.13
CA LYS A 7 -16.69 12.79 11.01
C LYS A 7 -15.65 12.91 12.11
N ASN A 8 -15.54 14.14 12.64
CA ASN A 8 -14.75 14.44 13.83
C ASN A 8 -13.29 14.02 13.71
N ALA A 9 -12.72 14.11 12.50
CA ALA A 9 -11.32 13.75 12.24
C ALA A 9 -10.37 14.90 12.53
N GLU A 10 -9.14 14.56 12.90
CA GLU A 10 -8.00 15.45 12.79
C GLU A 10 -7.34 15.21 11.41
N ILE A 11 -7.58 16.10 10.47
CA ILE A 11 -7.27 15.91 9.05
C ILE A 11 -5.86 16.43 8.74
N TYR A 12 -5.00 15.54 8.26
CA TYR A 12 -3.70 15.82 7.68
C TYR A 12 -3.82 15.66 6.16
N ASP A 13 -3.88 16.75 5.42
CA ASP A 13 -4.16 16.71 3.97
C ASP A 13 -2.96 16.37 3.08
N GLY A 14 -1.78 16.18 3.67
CA GLY A 14 -0.54 15.86 2.95
C GLY A 14 0.17 17.07 2.34
N THR A 15 -0.30 18.28 2.54
CA THR A 15 0.35 19.51 2.02
C THR A 15 1.49 20.03 2.91
N GLY A 16 1.64 19.47 4.11
CA GLY A 16 2.63 19.91 5.10
C GLY A 16 2.16 21.08 5.99
N GLY A 17 0.89 21.46 5.87
CA GLY A 17 0.26 22.43 6.78
C GLY A 17 -0.15 21.79 8.12
N ASP A 18 -0.59 22.64 9.07
CA ASP A 18 -1.14 22.17 10.32
C ASP A 18 -2.43 21.36 10.11
N PRO A 19 -2.69 20.33 10.94
CA PRO A 19 -3.91 19.55 10.83
C PRO A 19 -5.15 20.40 11.13
N VAL A 20 -6.26 20.07 10.48
CA VAL A 20 -7.54 20.76 10.65
C VAL A 20 -8.57 19.77 11.17
N ARG A 21 -9.31 20.14 12.22
CA ARG A 21 -10.45 19.36 12.67
C ARG A 21 -11.64 19.55 11.75
N GLY A 22 -12.23 18.42 11.33
CA GLY A 22 -13.35 18.48 10.40
C GLY A 22 -13.85 17.10 9.98
N ASN A 23 -14.56 17.11 8.87
CA ASN A 23 -15.16 15.95 8.25
C ASN A 23 -14.60 15.78 6.84
N ILE A 24 -14.62 14.55 6.35
CA ILE A 24 -14.23 14.20 4.98
C ILE A 24 -15.40 13.43 4.36
N TRP A 25 -15.80 13.79 3.14
CA TRP A 25 -16.80 13.03 2.40
C TRP A 25 -16.24 12.51 1.10
N ILE A 26 -16.62 11.27 0.80
CA ILE A 26 -16.07 10.46 -0.28
C ILE A 26 -17.20 10.09 -1.24
N GLU A 27 -16.95 10.19 -2.52
CA GLU A 27 -17.83 9.79 -3.61
C GLU A 27 -17.00 9.12 -4.71
N ASP A 28 -17.45 7.98 -5.22
CA ASP A 28 -16.77 7.20 -6.26
C ASP A 28 -15.28 6.91 -5.95
N GLY A 29 -14.98 6.59 -4.68
CA GLY A 29 -13.63 6.27 -4.21
C GLY A 29 -12.67 7.46 -4.14
N LYS A 30 -13.18 8.70 -4.24
CA LYS A 30 -12.38 9.92 -4.19
C LYS A 30 -12.85 10.84 -3.07
N VAL A 31 -11.92 11.59 -2.50
CA VAL A 31 -12.27 12.70 -1.59
C VAL A 31 -13.00 13.75 -2.39
N ALA A 32 -14.30 13.89 -2.14
CA ALA A 32 -15.16 14.90 -2.78
C ALA A 32 -15.08 16.26 -2.07
N GLY A 33 -14.72 16.25 -0.78
CA GLY A 33 -14.46 17.46 -0.04
C GLY A 33 -14.13 17.18 1.43
N MET A 34 -13.70 18.25 2.11
CA MET A 34 -13.42 18.23 3.55
C MET A 34 -13.68 19.60 4.16
N GLY A 35 -14.04 19.62 5.44
CA GLY A 35 -14.38 20.84 6.17
C GLY A 35 -15.33 20.60 7.32
N SER A 36 -16.07 21.63 7.72
CA SER A 36 -17.04 21.56 8.84
C SER A 36 -18.37 20.92 8.46
N ASP A 37 -18.68 20.83 7.18
CA ASP A 37 -19.95 20.29 6.69
C ASP A 37 -20.06 18.79 6.95
N ALA A 38 -21.28 18.31 7.17
CA ALA A 38 -21.59 16.90 7.36
C ALA A 38 -22.72 16.48 6.42
N PRO A 39 -22.43 16.34 5.12
CA PRO A 39 -23.43 15.99 4.12
C PRO A 39 -23.94 14.56 4.33
N ALA A 40 -25.14 14.27 3.79
CA ALA A 40 -25.70 12.94 3.84
C ALA A 40 -24.85 11.94 3.05
N ALA A 41 -24.51 10.83 3.65
CA ALA A 41 -23.77 9.72 3.08
C ALA A 41 -24.46 8.38 3.33
N ARG A 42 -24.11 7.36 2.55
CA ARG A 42 -24.60 5.98 2.72
C ARG A 42 -24.02 5.36 3.99
N GLU A 43 -22.76 5.65 4.26
CA GLU A 43 -22.04 5.19 5.45
C GLU A 43 -21.45 6.37 6.19
N THR A 44 -21.40 6.29 7.51
CA THR A 44 -20.79 7.30 8.36
C THR A 44 -19.88 6.64 9.38
N VAL A 45 -18.64 7.09 9.43
CA VAL A 45 -17.65 6.70 10.43
C VAL A 45 -17.34 7.90 11.30
N ASP A 46 -17.37 7.73 12.61
CA ASP A 46 -16.92 8.75 13.55
C ASP A 46 -15.46 8.46 13.90
N ALA A 47 -14.57 9.35 13.52
CA ALA A 47 -13.15 9.23 13.80
C ALA A 47 -12.80 9.57 15.26
N ASP A 48 -13.74 10.20 16.01
CA ASP A 48 -13.57 10.53 17.44
C ASP A 48 -12.24 11.23 17.75
N GLY A 49 -11.81 12.12 16.88
CA GLY A 49 -10.55 12.85 17.00
C GLY A 49 -9.31 12.10 16.52
N LEU A 50 -9.47 10.91 15.96
CA LEU A 50 -8.34 10.19 15.33
C LEU A 50 -7.83 10.96 14.11
N ALA A 51 -6.52 10.79 13.85
CA ALA A 51 -5.88 11.33 12.67
C ALA A 51 -6.37 10.61 11.40
N VAL A 52 -6.74 11.40 10.40
CA VAL A 52 -7.03 10.91 9.04
C VAL A 52 -6.05 11.59 8.09
N MET A 53 -5.31 10.79 7.35
CA MET A 53 -4.25 11.25 6.46
C MET A 53 -4.17 10.38 5.21
N PRO A 54 -3.47 10.84 4.14
CA PRO A 54 -3.12 9.97 3.03
C PRO A 54 -2.36 8.74 3.51
N GLY A 55 -2.63 7.59 2.89
CA GLY A 55 -1.88 6.38 3.20
C GLY A 55 -0.39 6.53 2.88
N PHE A 56 0.43 5.77 3.60
CA PHE A 56 1.87 5.82 3.39
C PHE A 56 2.26 5.26 2.01
N VAL A 57 3.20 5.93 1.38
CA VAL A 57 3.87 5.45 0.16
C VAL A 57 5.22 4.90 0.58
N ASP A 58 5.37 3.58 0.56
CA ASP A 58 6.63 2.93 0.87
C ASP A 58 7.47 2.83 -0.41
N LEU A 59 8.55 3.60 -0.45
CA LEU A 59 9.41 3.73 -1.61
C LEU A 59 10.51 2.67 -1.69
N HIS A 60 10.68 1.84 -0.66
CA HIS A 60 11.74 0.84 -0.62
C HIS A 60 11.20 -0.44 0.05
N THR A 61 10.73 -1.35 -0.77
CA THR A 61 10.18 -2.63 -0.33
C THR A 61 10.89 -3.80 -0.99
N HIS A 62 10.74 -4.97 -0.39
CA HIS A 62 11.26 -6.25 -0.90
C HIS A 62 10.12 -7.23 -1.19
N TYR A 63 8.99 -6.74 -1.67
CA TYR A 63 7.82 -7.54 -2.01
C TYR A 63 7.90 -8.23 -3.38
N ASP A 64 9.01 -8.07 -4.10
CA ASP A 64 9.18 -8.56 -5.48
C ASP A 64 8.90 -10.06 -5.65
N ALA A 65 9.30 -10.88 -4.69
CA ALA A 65 8.94 -12.29 -4.68
C ALA A 65 7.57 -12.52 -4.00
N GLN A 66 7.37 -11.92 -2.82
CA GLN A 66 6.21 -12.12 -1.96
C GLN A 66 4.89 -11.86 -2.70
N VAL A 67 4.82 -10.83 -3.54
CA VAL A 67 3.61 -10.46 -4.30
C VAL A 67 3.06 -11.60 -5.16
N THR A 68 3.88 -12.59 -5.52
CA THR A 68 3.44 -13.73 -6.33
C THR A 68 2.63 -14.77 -5.54
N TRP A 69 2.78 -14.82 -4.20
CA TRP A 69 1.99 -15.69 -3.33
C TRP A 69 1.14 -14.94 -2.31
N ASP A 70 1.48 -13.68 -2.02
CA ASP A 70 0.68 -12.77 -1.18
C ASP A 70 0.47 -11.44 -1.91
N PRO A 71 -0.56 -11.35 -2.77
CA PRO A 71 -0.86 -10.14 -3.53
C PRO A 71 -1.30 -8.97 -2.66
N THR A 72 -1.56 -9.20 -1.38
CA THR A 72 -1.91 -8.14 -0.43
C THR A 72 -0.70 -7.45 0.17
N CYS A 73 0.52 -7.98 -0.07
CA CYS A 73 1.77 -7.44 0.48
C CYS A 73 1.70 -7.24 2.01
N SER A 74 1.13 -8.23 2.71
CA SER A 74 1.01 -8.19 4.18
C SER A 74 2.41 -8.19 4.83
N PRO A 75 2.63 -7.47 5.94
CA PRO A 75 1.64 -6.75 6.76
C PRO A 75 1.47 -5.25 6.43
N SER A 76 2.09 -4.72 5.39
CA SER A 76 2.16 -3.28 5.11
C SER A 76 0.79 -2.58 5.07
N PRO A 77 -0.27 -3.14 4.43
CA PRO A 77 -1.58 -2.48 4.45
C PRO A 77 -2.17 -2.30 5.85
N SER A 78 -1.95 -3.27 6.74
CA SER A 78 -2.42 -3.18 8.14
C SER A 78 -1.69 -2.11 8.96
N LEU A 79 -0.55 -1.64 8.46
CA LEU A 79 0.27 -0.57 9.05
C LEU A 79 0.04 0.79 8.37
N GLY A 80 -0.96 0.88 7.47
CA GLY A 80 -1.34 2.13 6.82
C GLY A 80 -0.62 2.41 5.50
N VAL A 81 0.16 1.45 4.98
CA VAL A 81 0.76 1.57 3.64
C VAL A 81 -0.29 1.29 2.57
N THR A 82 -0.48 2.22 1.64
CA THR A 82 -1.43 2.11 0.53
C THR A 82 -0.77 2.01 -0.84
N THR A 83 0.53 2.26 -0.90
CA THR A 83 1.32 2.20 -2.13
C THR A 83 2.72 1.70 -1.81
N CYS A 84 3.18 0.69 -2.55
CA CYS A 84 4.53 0.17 -2.47
C CYS A 84 5.26 0.37 -3.80
N VAL A 85 6.53 0.77 -3.73
CA VAL A 85 7.43 0.78 -4.88
C VAL A 85 8.39 -0.40 -4.74
N MET A 86 8.29 -1.35 -5.66
CA MET A 86 9.14 -2.54 -5.70
C MET A 86 10.35 -2.33 -6.63
N GLY A 87 11.44 -3.06 -6.38
CA GLY A 87 12.65 -3.02 -7.19
C GLY A 87 13.55 -1.79 -6.97
N ASN A 88 13.15 -0.81 -6.19
CA ASN A 88 13.94 0.41 -5.95
C ASN A 88 15.27 0.14 -5.21
N CYS A 89 15.35 -0.96 -4.47
CA CYS A 89 16.60 -1.41 -3.84
C CYS A 89 17.62 -2.00 -4.83
N GLY A 90 17.25 -2.16 -6.11
CA GLY A 90 18.09 -2.79 -7.14
C GLY A 90 17.93 -4.31 -7.24
N PHE A 91 17.07 -4.92 -6.42
CA PHE A 91 16.75 -6.34 -6.46
C PHE A 91 15.28 -6.52 -6.80
N GLY A 92 15.00 -7.18 -7.91
CA GLY A 92 13.65 -7.45 -8.37
C GLY A 92 13.59 -8.75 -9.15
N ILE A 93 12.40 -9.33 -9.29
CA ILE A 93 12.20 -10.55 -10.08
C ILE A 93 11.68 -10.25 -11.48
N VAL A 94 11.29 -9.02 -11.76
CA VAL A 94 10.73 -8.57 -13.05
C VAL A 94 11.49 -7.34 -13.55
N PRO A 95 11.92 -7.29 -14.82
CA PRO A 95 11.87 -8.37 -15.81
C PRO A 95 12.96 -9.43 -15.58
N SER A 96 12.65 -10.71 -15.81
CA SER A 96 13.65 -11.77 -15.66
C SER A 96 13.48 -12.90 -16.66
N PRO A 97 14.29 -12.96 -17.72
CA PRO A 97 14.32 -14.06 -18.62
C PRO A 97 14.55 -15.40 -17.91
N PRO A 98 13.90 -16.51 -18.33
CA PRO A 98 13.98 -17.79 -17.62
C PRO A 98 15.40 -18.27 -17.27
N LYS A 99 16.36 -17.98 -18.15
CA LYS A 99 17.77 -18.39 -17.98
C LYS A 99 18.50 -17.77 -16.78
N ILE A 100 18.01 -16.63 -16.24
CA ILE A 100 18.65 -15.95 -15.12
C ILE A 100 17.82 -16.03 -13.82
N ARG A 101 16.63 -16.63 -13.85
CA ARG A 101 15.73 -16.70 -12.68
C ARG A 101 16.40 -17.36 -11.44
N ASP A 102 17.16 -18.44 -11.63
CA ASP A 102 17.86 -19.09 -10.53
C ASP A 102 18.94 -18.17 -9.90
N THR A 103 19.61 -17.37 -10.70
CA THR A 103 20.58 -16.38 -10.20
C THR A 103 19.87 -15.27 -9.41
N ILE A 104 18.73 -14.80 -9.91
CA ILE A 104 17.91 -13.78 -9.22
C ILE A 104 17.41 -14.32 -7.87
N MET A 105 16.89 -15.56 -7.82
CA MET A 105 16.45 -16.18 -6.57
C MET A 105 17.58 -16.33 -5.57
N LYS A 106 18.79 -16.70 -6.02
CA LYS A 106 19.97 -16.77 -5.13
C LYS A 106 20.34 -15.40 -4.56
N ASN A 107 20.26 -14.35 -5.36
CA ASN A 107 20.52 -12.99 -4.89
C ASN A 107 19.46 -12.56 -3.87
N LEU A 108 18.18 -12.78 -4.16
CA LEU A 108 17.09 -12.52 -3.23
C LEU A 108 17.23 -13.32 -1.92
N SER A 109 17.58 -14.58 -1.99
CA SER A 109 17.83 -15.41 -0.80
C SER A 109 18.82 -14.76 0.16
N VAL A 110 19.88 -14.13 -0.37
CA VAL A 110 20.87 -13.42 0.45
C VAL A 110 20.30 -12.10 1.00
N VAL A 111 19.58 -11.35 0.18
CA VAL A 111 19.04 -10.02 0.55
C VAL A 111 17.92 -10.14 1.57
N GLU A 112 16.99 -11.06 1.33
CA GLU A 112 15.80 -11.28 2.17
C GLU A 112 16.07 -12.21 3.37
N GLY A 113 17.21 -12.91 3.38
CA GLY A 113 17.46 -13.96 4.36
C GLY A 113 16.50 -15.15 4.23
N MET A 114 15.88 -15.33 3.08
CA MET A 114 14.93 -16.42 2.81
C MET A 114 15.64 -17.67 2.32
N ASP A 115 15.07 -18.82 2.67
CA ASP A 115 15.52 -20.09 2.14
C ASP A 115 15.31 -20.17 0.62
N LEU A 116 16.34 -20.61 -0.13
CA LEU A 116 16.29 -20.64 -1.58
C LEU A 116 15.25 -21.63 -2.12
N ASP A 117 15.04 -22.75 -1.44
CA ASP A 117 14.06 -23.73 -1.88
C ASP A 117 12.64 -23.25 -1.59
N ALA A 118 12.44 -22.45 -0.52
CA ALA A 118 11.19 -21.77 -0.26
C ALA A 118 10.87 -20.72 -1.36
N LEU A 119 11.87 -19.95 -1.80
CA LEU A 119 11.71 -19.02 -2.92
C LEU A 119 11.36 -19.74 -4.22
N ARG A 120 12.03 -20.85 -4.52
CA ARG A 120 11.73 -21.67 -5.72
C ARG A 120 10.34 -22.25 -5.71
N ALA A 121 9.82 -22.63 -4.54
CA ALA A 121 8.49 -23.19 -4.39
C ALA A 121 7.39 -22.10 -4.39
N GLY A 122 7.71 -20.91 -3.87
CA GLY A 122 6.74 -19.85 -3.66
C GLY A 122 6.55 -18.91 -4.86
N ILE A 123 7.61 -18.67 -5.65
CA ILE A 123 7.50 -17.72 -6.76
C ILE A 123 6.72 -18.34 -7.92
N ASP A 124 5.61 -17.72 -8.26
CA ASP A 124 4.83 -18.08 -9.44
C ASP A 124 5.32 -17.29 -10.67
N TRP A 125 5.95 -18.00 -11.59
CA TRP A 125 6.54 -17.43 -12.80
C TRP A 125 5.53 -17.37 -13.97
N GLN A 126 4.33 -16.83 -13.74
CA GLN A 126 3.32 -16.67 -14.79
C GLN A 126 3.60 -15.50 -15.76
N PHE A 127 4.70 -14.80 -15.56
CA PHE A 127 5.09 -13.67 -16.39
C PHE A 127 6.34 -13.98 -17.21
N GLU A 128 6.38 -13.42 -18.40
CA GLU A 128 7.56 -13.34 -19.25
C GLU A 128 8.09 -11.91 -19.21
N SER A 129 9.41 -11.75 -19.34
CA SER A 129 10.09 -10.44 -19.28
C SER A 129 9.60 -9.45 -20.33
#